data_73d18aa738a2ff34160b6e50074b88e3
#
_entry.id   73d18aa738a2ff34160b6e50074b88e3
#
_cell.length_a   1.000
_cell.length_b   1.000
_cell.length_c   1.000
_cell.angle_alpha   90.00
_cell.angle_beta   90.00
_cell.angle_gamma   90.00
#
_symmetry.space_group_name_H-M   'P 1'
#
loop_
_entity.id
_entity.type
_entity.pdbx_description
1 polymer ?
#
loop_
_entity_poly.entity_id
_entity_poly.type
_entity_poly.pdbx_seq_one_letter_code
_entity_poly.pdbx_strand_id
1 'polypeptide(L)'
;MTNLLLNKKEALNTFEELTESPINRVKGIHSPIRWFGGKYYLAKDLISLMPKHHCYVEPFGGGGHVLTQKEPSKVEVYNDIDRNLVNFLLTLRSSREELLASLESLHTSREIYNMWSSQPLPEDPFERAVRWYYLLRHRLIPNNSELKSGFRSGTEKSVAEDFQNSVVRLQQFEKRLRRVNIELLDYKECIRRYDSEKTFFLIDPPYVGREAMYQGGWTEQTHRELASLLRTIKGKALVTYYPDPLIDE
;
A
#
# COMPACT_ATOMS: atom_id res chain seq x y z
N MET A 1 -6.45 -25.86 -12.30
CA MET A 1 -5.97 -24.47 -12.42
C MET A 1 -7.21 -23.62 -12.71
N THR A 2 -7.73 -22.96 -11.70
CA THR A 2 -8.91 -22.10 -11.90
C THR A 2 -8.43 -20.67 -11.78
N ASN A 3 -8.11 -20.08 -12.92
CA ASN A 3 -7.92 -18.63 -13.01
C ASN A 3 -9.30 -18.00 -12.82
N LEU A 4 -9.56 -17.41 -11.66
CA LEU A 4 -10.72 -16.56 -11.46
C LEU A 4 -10.43 -15.19 -12.07
N LEU A 5 -10.53 -15.08 -13.38
CA LEU A 5 -10.85 -13.83 -14.05
C LEU A 5 -12.37 -13.66 -13.94
N LEU A 6 -12.82 -12.91 -12.96
CA LEU A 6 -14.23 -12.51 -12.89
C LEU A 6 -14.50 -11.55 -14.04
N ASN A 7 -15.45 -11.90 -14.91
CA ASN A 7 -15.87 -10.99 -15.95
C ASN A 7 -16.68 -9.81 -15.34
N LYS A 8 -16.76 -8.70 -16.08
CA LYS A 8 -17.34 -7.43 -15.61
C LYS A 8 -18.76 -7.57 -15.02
N LYS A 9 -19.53 -8.54 -15.48
CA LYS A 9 -20.92 -8.77 -15.07
C LYS A 9 -20.98 -9.59 -13.78
N GLU A 10 -20.07 -10.57 -13.62
CA GLU A 10 -19.92 -11.37 -12.40
C GLU A 10 -19.32 -10.54 -11.28
N ALA A 11 -18.33 -9.68 -11.57
CA ALA A 11 -17.75 -8.76 -10.60
C ALA A 11 -18.78 -7.73 -10.10
N LEU A 12 -19.64 -7.19 -10.96
CA LEU A 12 -20.71 -6.27 -10.58
C LEU A 12 -21.81 -6.96 -9.77
N ASN A 13 -22.25 -8.15 -10.18
CA ASN A 13 -23.27 -8.91 -9.44
C ASN A 13 -22.72 -9.37 -8.07
N THR A 14 -21.47 -9.79 -7.99
CA THR A 14 -20.81 -10.13 -6.72
C THR A 14 -20.66 -8.90 -5.83
N PHE A 15 -20.45 -7.73 -6.41
CA PHE A 15 -20.37 -6.47 -5.68
C PHE A 15 -21.71 -6.03 -5.09
N GLU A 16 -22.83 -6.23 -5.82
CA GLU A 16 -24.18 -5.94 -5.34
C GLU A 16 -24.65 -6.96 -4.28
N GLU A 17 -24.35 -8.25 -4.45
CA GLU A 17 -24.70 -9.29 -3.48
C GLU A 17 -23.89 -9.20 -2.18
N LEU A 18 -22.63 -8.71 -2.21
CA LEU A 18 -21.78 -8.54 -1.04
C LEU A 18 -22.20 -7.35 -0.16
N THR A 19 -23.01 -6.41 -0.67
CA THR A 19 -23.50 -5.28 0.13
C THR A 19 -24.62 -5.66 1.10
N GLU A 20 -25.24 -6.82 0.97
CA GLU A 20 -26.37 -7.29 1.80
C GLU A 20 -26.00 -8.32 2.88
N SER A 21 -24.77 -8.82 2.93
CA SER A 21 -24.35 -9.80 3.93
C SER A 21 -23.86 -9.13 5.22
N PRO A 22 -24.32 -9.54 6.43
CA PRO A 22 -23.77 -9.04 7.69
C PRO A 22 -22.40 -9.67 7.91
N ILE A 23 -21.38 -9.10 7.30
CA ILE A 23 -19.99 -9.53 7.47
C ILE A 23 -19.54 -9.17 8.88
N ASN A 24 -19.16 -10.17 9.67
CA ASN A 24 -18.45 -9.99 10.93
C ASN A 24 -17.29 -9.00 10.71
N ARG A 25 -17.41 -7.81 11.30
CA ARG A 25 -16.41 -6.76 11.18
C ARG A 25 -15.12 -7.22 11.85
N VAL A 26 -14.20 -7.76 11.06
CA VAL A 26 -12.82 -7.92 11.50
C VAL A 26 -12.34 -6.54 11.98
N LYS A 27 -11.99 -6.41 13.26
CA LYS A 27 -11.41 -5.18 13.81
C LYS A 27 -9.98 -5.06 13.30
N GLY A 28 -9.82 -4.79 12.02
CA GLY A 28 -8.52 -4.52 11.43
C GLY A 28 -7.99 -3.15 11.85
N ILE A 29 -6.70 -3.00 11.77
CA ILE A 29 -6.00 -1.74 12.01
C ILE A 29 -6.03 -0.93 10.71
N HIS A 30 -6.40 0.33 10.82
CA HIS A 30 -6.33 1.23 9.67
C HIS A 30 -4.91 1.75 9.49
N SER A 31 -4.30 1.46 8.33
CA SER A 31 -2.99 2.00 7.99
C SER A 31 -3.01 3.54 8.00
N PRO A 32 -2.03 4.18 8.64
CA PRO A 32 -1.90 5.64 8.62
C PRO A 32 -1.23 6.17 7.35
N ILE A 33 -0.75 5.28 6.47
CA ILE A 33 -0.06 5.66 5.24
C ILE A 33 -1.11 6.07 4.19
N ARG A 34 -1.10 7.33 3.77
CA ARG A 34 -1.85 7.78 2.60
C ARG A 34 -1.12 7.31 1.35
N TRP A 35 -1.81 6.56 0.51
CA TRP A 35 -1.20 6.01 -0.70
C TRP A 35 -2.12 6.19 -1.90
N PHE A 36 -1.55 6.58 -3.05
CA PHE A 36 -2.31 6.65 -4.28
C PHE A 36 -2.77 5.24 -4.68
N GLY A 37 -4.04 5.09 -5.04
CA GLY A 37 -4.61 3.77 -5.35
C GLY A 37 -4.80 2.83 -4.15
N GLY A 38 -4.54 3.30 -2.92
CA GLY A 38 -4.64 2.46 -1.71
C GLY A 38 -6.02 1.84 -1.51
N LYS A 39 -6.05 0.55 -1.18
CA LYS A 39 -7.25 -0.30 -1.11
C LYS A 39 -8.03 -0.20 0.21
N TYR A 40 -8.01 0.97 0.85
CA TYR A 40 -8.65 1.15 2.16
C TYR A 40 -10.12 0.73 2.17
N TYR A 41 -10.90 1.17 1.19
CA TYR A 41 -12.34 0.87 1.09
C TYR A 41 -12.63 -0.54 0.57
N LEU A 42 -11.76 -1.06 -0.29
CA LEU A 42 -11.89 -2.39 -0.90
C LEU A 42 -11.29 -3.52 -0.05
N ALA A 43 -10.59 -3.19 1.04
CA ALA A 43 -9.84 -4.18 1.82
C ALA A 43 -10.72 -5.33 2.32
N LYS A 44 -11.95 -5.03 2.77
CA LYS A 44 -12.87 -6.07 3.27
C LYS A 44 -13.29 -7.04 2.17
N ASP A 45 -13.60 -6.51 1.00
CA ASP A 45 -14.06 -7.32 -0.13
C ASP A 45 -12.91 -8.20 -0.62
N LEU A 46 -11.70 -7.62 -0.77
CA LEU A 46 -10.50 -8.37 -1.13
C LEU A 46 -10.19 -9.47 -0.10
N ILE A 47 -10.32 -9.19 1.20
CA ILE A 47 -10.10 -10.17 2.26
C ILE A 47 -11.12 -11.32 2.18
N SER A 48 -12.38 -11.03 1.85
CA SER A 48 -13.43 -12.05 1.72
C SER A 48 -13.17 -13.04 0.58
N LEU A 49 -12.44 -12.62 -0.45
CA LEU A 49 -12.08 -13.43 -1.60
C LEU A 49 -10.81 -14.28 -1.38
N MET A 50 -10.10 -14.10 -0.25
CA MET A 50 -8.85 -14.81 0.00
C MET A 50 -9.10 -16.28 0.31
N PRO A 51 -8.49 -17.23 -0.41
CA PRO A 51 -8.51 -18.63 -0.02
C PRO A 51 -7.66 -18.87 1.23
N LYS A 52 -7.82 -20.04 1.85
CA LYS A 52 -6.89 -20.47 2.92
C LYS A 52 -5.47 -20.48 2.38
N HIS A 53 -4.55 -19.89 3.13
CA HIS A 53 -3.12 -19.79 2.80
C HIS A 53 -2.28 -19.81 4.08
N HIS A 54 -1.02 -20.13 3.93
CA HIS A 54 -0.03 -20.12 5.00
C HIS A 54 0.87 -18.90 4.91
N CYS A 55 1.24 -18.52 3.69
CA CYS A 55 2.04 -17.36 3.38
C CYS A 55 1.18 -16.33 2.61
N TYR A 56 1.20 -15.09 3.07
CA TYR A 56 0.54 -13.94 2.43
C TYR A 56 1.60 -12.95 1.94
N VAL A 57 1.51 -12.52 0.71
CA VAL A 57 2.51 -11.63 0.10
C VAL A 57 1.83 -10.49 -0.63
N GLU A 58 2.23 -9.26 -0.32
CA GLU A 58 1.93 -8.05 -1.11
C GLU A 58 3.21 -7.59 -1.82
N PRO A 59 3.43 -7.94 -3.11
CA PRO A 59 4.60 -7.47 -3.88
C PRO A 59 4.58 -5.97 -4.17
N PHE A 60 3.42 -5.33 -4.07
CA PHE A 60 3.14 -3.91 -4.25
C PHE A 60 2.41 -3.41 -3.00
N GLY A 61 3.13 -3.27 -1.90
CA GLY A 61 2.52 -3.06 -0.59
C GLY A 61 1.87 -1.69 -0.40
N GLY A 62 2.47 -0.64 -0.96
CA GLY A 62 1.95 0.72 -0.87
C GLY A 62 1.53 1.11 0.54
N GLY A 63 0.28 1.51 0.72
CA GLY A 63 -0.24 1.86 2.05
C GLY A 63 -0.44 0.69 3.02
N GLY A 64 -0.31 -0.56 2.60
CA GLY A 64 -0.51 -1.75 3.44
C GLY A 64 -1.94 -1.90 3.97
N HIS A 65 -2.93 -1.38 3.24
CA HIS A 65 -4.31 -1.29 3.74
C HIS A 65 -5.00 -2.65 3.87
N VAL A 66 -4.68 -3.62 3.02
CA VAL A 66 -5.25 -4.97 3.09
C VAL A 66 -4.51 -5.78 4.15
N LEU A 67 -3.17 -5.75 4.13
CA LEU A 67 -2.33 -6.40 5.15
C LEU A 67 -2.75 -6.03 6.58
N THR A 68 -3.04 -4.75 6.82
CA THR A 68 -3.37 -4.28 8.15
C THR A 68 -4.78 -4.61 8.61
N GLN A 69 -5.71 -4.81 7.68
CA GLN A 69 -7.10 -5.10 7.99
C GLN A 69 -7.43 -6.59 8.04
N LYS A 70 -6.60 -7.45 7.42
CA LYS A 70 -6.79 -8.91 7.48
C LYS A 70 -6.26 -9.52 8.78
N GLU A 71 -6.78 -10.69 9.12
CA GLU A 71 -6.18 -11.52 10.17
C GLU A 71 -4.76 -11.95 9.79
N PRO A 72 -3.80 -11.96 10.74
CA PRO A 72 -2.43 -12.37 10.47
C PRO A 72 -2.34 -13.79 9.91
N SER A 73 -1.56 -13.97 8.84
CA SER A 73 -1.15 -15.27 8.35
C SER A 73 0.10 -15.76 9.10
N LYS A 74 0.42 -17.05 8.95
CA LYS A 74 1.61 -17.64 9.59
C LYS A 74 2.90 -16.98 9.13
N VAL A 75 2.98 -16.66 7.85
CA VAL A 75 4.04 -15.86 7.23
C VAL A 75 3.39 -14.71 6.48
N GLU A 76 3.90 -13.51 6.65
CA GLU A 76 3.44 -12.32 5.94
C GLU A 76 4.63 -11.57 5.37
N VAL A 77 4.50 -11.14 4.14
CA VAL A 77 5.52 -10.38 3.42
C VAL A 77 4.89 -9.13 2.83
N TYR A 78 5.49 -8.01 3.15
CA TYR A 78 5.20 -6.72 2.57
C TYR A 78 6.41 -6.28 1.76
N ASN A 79 6.23 -6.04 0.49
CA ASN A 79 7.28 -5.55 -0.39
C ASN A 79 6.82 -4.27 -1.08
N ASP A 80 7.72 -3.33 -1.24
CA ASP A 80 7.53 -2.18 -2.11
C ASP A 80 8.87 -1.75 -2.72
N ILE A 81 8.82 -1.20 -3.93
CA ILE A 81 10.03 -0.67 -4.60
C ILE A 81 10.38 0.73 -4.10
N ASP A 82 9.48 1.42 -3.41
CA ASP A 82 9.72 2.76 -2.88
C ASP A 82 10.63 2.71 -1.66
N ARG A 83 11.88 3.11 -1.88
CA ARG A 83 12.91 3.19 -0.83
C ARG A 83 12.53 4.11 0.33
N ASN A 84 11.79 5.19 0.08
CA ASN A 84 11.41 6.11 1.14
C ASN A 84 10.31 5.52 2.03
N LEU A 85 9.36 4.80 1.43
CA LEU A 85 8.34 4.06 2.17
C LEU A 85 8.98 2.97 3.04
N VAL A 86 9.87 2.14 2.46
CA VAL A 86 10.56 1.09 3.22
C VAL A 86 11.46 1.70 4.30
N ASN A 87 12.20 2.78 4.01
CA ASN A 87 12.98 3.51 5.01
C ASN A 87 12.10 3.97 6.18
N PHE A 88 10.92 4.55 5.88
CA PHE A 88 9.97 4.96 6.92
C PHE A 88 9.53 3.79 7.80
N LEU A 89 9.18 2.65 7.21
CA LEU A 89 8.75 1.46 7.97
C LEU A 89 9.88 0.90 8.85
N LEU A 90 11.10 0.87 8.35
CA LEU A 90 12.27 0.42 9.12
C LEU A 90 12.61 1.39 10.26
N THR A 91 12.55 2.70 10.01
CA THR A 91 12.76 3.74 11.03
C THR A 91 11.66 3.69 12.09
N LEU A 92 10.41 3.51 11.70
CA LEU A 92 9.29 3.34 12.62
C LEU A 92 9.48 2.13 13.55
N ARG A 93 10.14 1.08 13.07
CA ARG A 93 10.45 -0.10 13.88
C ARG A 93 11.64 0.12 14.81
N SER A 94 12.73 0.72 14.31
CA SER A 94 13.99 0.85 15.07
C SER A 94 13.99 2.02 16.05
N SER A 95 13.31 3.12 15.71
CA SER A 95 13.35 4.40 16.44
C SER A 95 11.94 4.96 16.67
N ARG A 96 11.01 4.07 17.03
CA ARG A 96 9.58 4.42 17.12
C ARG A 96 9.32 5.64 18.01
N GLU A 97 9.85 5.65 19.22
CA GLU A 97 9.53 6.68 20.21
C GLU A 97 10.04 8.05 19.79
N GLU A 98 11.26 8.10 19.27
CA GLU A 98 11.84 9.33 18.73
C GLU A 98 11.10 9.81 17.49
N LEU A 99 10.73 8.90 16.58
CA LEU A 99 9.99 9.23 15.38
C LEU A 99 8.60 9.80 15.70
N LEU A 100 7.87 9.17 16.63
CA LEU A 100 6.56 9.66 17.06
C LEU A 100 6.70 11.04 17.72
N ALA A 101 7.62 11.23 18.65
CA ALA A 101 7.86 12.52 19.31
C ALA A 101 8.22 13.63 18.30
N SER A 102 9.06 13.32 17.31
CA SER A 102 9.43 14.26 16.25
C SER A 102 8.22 14.65 15.40
N LEU A 103 7.38 13.67 15.01
CA LEU A 103 6.18 13.93 14.22
C LEU A 103 5.12 14.69 15.00
N GLU A 104 4.90 14.35 16.28
CA GLU A 104 3.94 15.02 17.16
C GLU A 104 4.30 16.49 17.40
N SER A 105 5.58 16.83 17.43
CA SER A 105 6.07 18.21 17.60
C SER A 105 5.85 19.10 16.37
N LEU A 106 5.60 18.51 15.20
CA LEU A 106 5.45 19.26 13.94
C LEU A 106 4.05 19.86 13.80
N HIS A 107 4.02 21.16 13.54
CA HIS A 107 2.78 21.84 13.17
C HIS A 107 2.43 21.61 11.70
N THR A 108 1.15 21.48 11.41
CA THR A 108 0.64 21.54 10.05
C THR A 108 0.85 22.94 9.51
N SER A 109 1.83 23.12 8.63
CA SER A 109 2.25 24.39 8.08
C SER A 109 2.53 24.30 6.59
N ARG A 110 1.92 25.22 5.82
CA ARG A 110 2.21 25.38 4.39
C ARG A 110 3.66 25.79 4.16
N GLU A 111 4.21 26.61 5.05
CA GLU A 111 5.60 27.07 4.94
C GLU A 111 6.59 25.91 5.10
N ILE A 112 6.41 25.09 6.14
CA ILE A 112 7.22 23.86 6.32
C ILE A 112 7.07 22.94 5.10
N TYR A 113 5.85 22.73 4.63
CA TYR A 113 5.60 21.90 3.45
C TYR A 113 6.32 22.42 2.21
N ASN A 114 6.20 23.72 1.91
CA ASN A 114 6.84 24.34 0.74
C ASN A 114 8.37 24.27 0.84
N MET A 115 8.94 24.55 2.00
CA MET A 115 10.37 24.46 2.26
C MET A 115 10.87 23.02 2.02
N TRP A 116 10.21 22.02 2.60
CA TRP A 116 10.66 20.63 2.50
C TRP A 116 10.38 20.00 1.14
N SER A 117 9.27 20.36 0.49
CA SER A 117 8.93 19.84 -0.84
C SER A 117 9.79 20.42 -1.97
N SER A 118 10.47 21.54 -1.74
CA SER A 118 11.41 22.17 -2.69
C SER A 118 12.82 21.61 -2.63
N GLN A 119 13.13 20.76 -1.64
CA GLN A 119 14.44 20.20 -1.39
C GLN A 119 14.42 18.67 -1.55
N PRO A 120 15.54 18.04 -1.89
CA PRO A 120 15.67 16.60 -1.81
C PRO A 120 15.47 16.12 -0.37
N LEU A 121 15.00 14.89 -0.21
CA LEU A 121 14.92 14.27 1.10
C LEU A 121 16.33 14.09 1.69
N PRO A 122 16.49 14.22 3.02
CA PRO A 122 17.78 14.05 3.68
C PRO A 122 18.42 12.69 3.40
N GLU A 123 19.76 12.61 3.50
CA GLU A 123 20.48 11.34 3.43
C GLU A 123 20.30 10.52 4.71
N ASP A 124 20.26 11.19 5.86
CA ASP A 124 20.02 10.56 7.15
C ASP A 124 18.67 9.82 7.15
N PRO A 125 18.61 8.52 7.47
CA PRO A 125 17.40 7.72 7.40
C PRO A 125 16.26 8.20 8.32
N PHE A 126 16.61 8.73 9.51
CA PHE A 126 15.62 9.20 10.47
C PHE A 126 14.99 10.51 10.00
N GLU A 127 15.80 11.51 9.66
CA GLU A 127 15.34 12.78 9.12
C GLU A 127 14.54 12.60 7.81
N ARG A 128 14.99 11.66 6.96
CA ARG A 128 14.27 11.26 5.76
C ARG A 128 12.88 10.73 6.08
N ALA A 129 12.76 9.87 7.08
CA ALA A 129 11.48 9.30 7.50
C ALA A 129 10.53 10.38 8.03
N VAL A 130 11.02 11.30 8.86
CA VAL A 130 10.23 12.42 9.39
C VAL A 130 9.71 13.31 8.25
N ARG A 131 10.59 13.79 7.36
CA ARG A 131 10.19 14.67 6.26
C ARG A 131 9.30 13.97 5.24
N TRP A 132 9.63 12.73 4.89
CA TRP A 132 8.83 11.95 3.95
C TRP A 132 7.40 11.75 4.44
N TYR A 133 7.21 11.34 5.70
CA TYR A 133 5.88 11.12 6.27
C TYR A 133 5.09 12.43 6.37
N TYR A 134 5.73 13.51 6.82
CA TYR A 134 5.11 14.83 6.85
C TYR A 134 4.63 15.26 5.46
N LEU A 135 5.49 15.18 4.46
CA LEU A 135 5.15 15.53 3.08
C LEU A 135 4.01 14.65 2.54
N LEU A 136 4.08 13.34 2.78
CA LEU A 136 3.04 12.40 2.35
C LEU A 136 1.66 12.75 2.94
N ARG A 137 1.61 13.13 4.21
CA ARG A 137 0.36 13.46 4.91
C ARG A 137 -0.21 14.81 4.49
N HIS A 138 0.62 15.75 4.09
CA HIS A 138 0.23 17.11 3.74
C HIS A 138 0.09 17.35 2.23
N ARG A 139 0.45 16.40 1.37
CA ARG A 139 0.22 16.48 -0.07
C ARG A 139 -1.27 16.41 -0.41
N LEU A 140 -1.69 17.18 -1.40
CA LEU A 140 -3.06 17.11 -1.95
C LEU A 140 -3.31 15.74 -2.56
N ILE A 141 -2.40 15.27 -3.42
CA ILE A 141 -2.41 13.93 -4.03
C ILE A 141 -1.28 13.13 -3.41
N PRO A 142 -1.57 12.04 -2.68
CA PRO A 142 -0.55 11.20 -2.07
C PRO A 142 0.10 10.29 -3.12
N ASN A 143 0.97 10.84 -3.95
CA ASN A 143 1.73 10.08 -4.92
C ASN A 143 3.20 10.04 -4.54
N ASN A 144 3.92 9.05 -5.03
CA ASN A 144 5.37 8.92 -4.89
C ASN A 144 6.13 9.35 -6.13
N SER A 145 5.43 9.84 -7.14
CA SER A 145 6.09 10.36 -8.33
C SER A 145 6.80 11.68 -8.00
N GLU A 146 7.77 12.05 -8.79
CA GLU A 146 8.42 13.36 -8.77
C GLU A 146 7.43 14.50 -9.10
N LEU A 147 6.19 14.18 -9.43
CA LEU A 147 5.15 15.15 -9.69
C LEU A 147 4.90 15.98 -8.43
N LYS A 148 5.14 17.26 -8.55
CA LYS A 148 4.88 18.21 -7.47
C LYS A 148 3.39 18.24 -7.18
N SER A 149 3.02 17.96 -5.93
CA SER A 149 1.66 18.11 -5.44
C SER A 149 1.60 19.26 -4.46
N GLY A 150 0.54 20.06 -4.51
CA GLY A 150 0.34 21.18 -3.60
C GLY A 150 0.06 20.75 -2.16
N PHE A 151 0.14 21.71 -1.23
CA PHE A 151 -0.26 21.53 0.17
C PHE A 151 -1.76 21.29 0.26
N ARG A 152 -2.15 20.25 0.98
CA ARG A 152 -3.56 19.92 1.26
C ARG A 152 -4.15 20.95 2.24
N SER A 153 -5.27 21.53 1.88
CA SER A 153 -6.07 22.39 2.74
C SER A 153 -7.55 22.05 2.55
N GLY A 154 -8.36 22.38 3.54
CA GLY A 154 -9.80 22.15 3.48
C GLY A 154 -10.52 22.92 4.57
N THR A 155 -11.81 23.17 4.36
CA THR A 155 -12.70 23.87 5.30
C THR A 155 -13.62 22.91 6.08
N GLU A 156 -13.84 21.70 5.55
CA GLU A 156 -14.72 20.71 6.18
C GLU A 156 -14.00 19.78 7.15
N LYS A 157 -12.72 19.49 6.90
CA LYS A 157 -11.91 18.58 7.73
C LYS A 157 -10.58 19.23 8.06
N SER A 158 -10.21 19.21 9.33
CA SER A 158 -8.92 19.69 9.81
C SER A 158 -7.79 18.81 9.31
N VAL A 159 -6.89 19.38 8.51
CA VAL A 159 -5.67 18.68 8.07
C VAL A 159 -4.71 18.44 9.24
N ALA A 160 -4.67 19.39 10.19
CA ALA A 160 -3.84 19.28 11.38
C ALA A 160 -4.31 18.13 12.28
N GLU A 161 -5.60 18.02 12.53
CA GLU A 161 -6.18 16.92 13.31
C GLU A 161 -5.98 15.58 12.60
N ASP A 162 -6.20 15.51 11.28
CA ASP A 162 -5.96 14.29 10.50
C ASP A 162 -4.49 13.86 10.54
N PHE A 163 -3.55 14.82 10.52
CA PHE A 163 -2.12 14.53 10.69
C PHE A 163 -1.83 13.95 12.08
N GLN A 164 -2.23 14.64 13.15
CA GLN A 164 -2.01 14.17 14.53
C GLN A 164 -2.65 12.80 14.79
N ASN A 165 -3.88 12.60 14.35
CA ASN A 165 -4.55 11.30 14.43
C ASN A 165 -3.81 10.22 13.65
N SER A 166 -3.13 10.55 12.56
CA SER A 166 -2.33 9.59 11.82
C SER A 166 -1.06 9.18 12.57
N VAL A 167 -0.42 10.13 13.27
CA VAL A 167 0.76 9.86 14.12
C VAL A 167 0.40 8.93 15.26
N VAL A 168 -0.70 9.18 15.95
CA VAL A 168 -1.21 8.27 17.00
C VAL A 168 -1.41 6.84 16.49
N ARG A 169 -1.94 6.68 15.27
CA ARG A 169 -2.15 5.35 14.66
C ARG A 169 -0.85 4.62 14.31
N LEU A 170 0.28 5.32 14.14
CA LEU A 170 1.57 4.69 13.83
C LEU A 170 2.00 3.66 14.88
N GLN A 171 1.65 3.86 16.15
CA GLN A 171 1.97 2.90 17.20
C GLN A 171 1.28 1.53 16.99
N GLN A 172 0.02 1.52 16.62
CA GLN A 172 -0.71 0.28 16.34
C GLN A 172 -0.25 -0.35 15.02
N PHE A 173 0.03 0.48 14.03
CA PHE A 173 0.55 0.06 12.74
C PHE A 173 1.91 -0.64 12.88
N GLU A 174 2.84 -0.07 13.64
CA GLU A 174 4.14 -0.70 13.96
C GLU A 174 3.94 -2.07 14.64
N LYS A 175 3.07 -2.14 15.66
CA LYS A 175 2.78 -3.42 16.34
C LYS A 175 2.26 -4.49 15.37
N ARG A 176 1.42 -4.09 14.40
CA ARG A 176 0.90 -5.00 13.37
C ARG A 176 2.03 -5.52 12.45
N LEU A 177 2.99 -4.66 12.13
CA LEU A 177 4.09 -5.01 11.22
C LEU A 177 5.22 -5.81 11.88
N ARG A 178 5.26 -5.99 13.19
CA ARG A 178 6.35 -6.72 13.88
C ARG A 178 6.57 -8.15 13.40
N ARG A 179 5.53 -8.80 12.88
CA ARG A 179 5.57 -10.17 12.37
C ARG A 179 5.55 -10.24 10.84
N VAL A 180 5.72 -9.12 10.18
CA VAL A 180 5.72 -9.00 8.73
C VAL A 180 7.17 -8.85 8.25
N ASN A 181 7.56 -9.64 7.26
CA ASN A 181 8.82 -9.45 6.56
C ASN A 181 8.69 -8.22 5.64
N ILE A 182 9.51 -7.21 5.86
CA ILE A 182 9.55 -6.02 5.03
C ILE A 182 10.68 -6.19 4.02
N GLU A 183 10.33 -6.12 2.74
CA GLU A 183 11.25 -6.27 1.62
C GLU A 183 11.31 -4.99 0.78
N LEU A 184 12.43 -4.80 0.09
CA LEU A 184 12.69 -3.76 -0.90
C LEU A 184 13.21 -4.42 -2.18
N LEU A 185 12.39 -5.24 -2.80
CA LEU A 185 12.75 -6.04 -3.97
C LEU A 185 11.97 -5.57 -5.20
N ASP A 186 12.52 -5.84 -6.38
CA ASP A 186 11.69 -5.89 -7.59
C ASP A 186 10.57 -6.92 -7.42
N TYR A 187 9.38 -6.63 -7.92
CA TYR A 187 8.21 -7.49 -7.75
C TYR A 187 8.43 -8.91 -8.29
N LYS A 188 9.20 -9.07 -9.37
CA LYS A 188 9.50 -10.39 -9.95
C LYS A 188 10.36 -11.22 -9.00
N GLU A 189 11.33 -10.58 -8.35
CA GLU A 189 12.16 -11.23 -7.34
C GLU A 189 11.34 -11.59 -6.11
N CYS A 190 10.50 -10.67 -5.63
CA CYS A 190 9.61 -10.92 -4.50
C CYS A 190 8.68 -12.11 -4.79
N ILE A 191 7.99 -12.12 -5.93
CA ILE A 191 7.08 -13.20 -6.30
C ILE A 191 7.82 -14.53 -6.38
N ARG A 192 8.97 -14.62 -7.07
CA ARG A 192 9.74 -15.86 -7.21
C ARG A 192 10.25 -16.38 -5.87
N ARG A 193 10.68 -15.49 -4.98
CA ARG A 193 11.24 -15.82 -3.66
C ARG A 193 10.22 -16.48 -2.73
N TYR A 194 8.98 -16.00 -2.78
CA TYR A 194 7.93 -16.43 -1.88
C TYR A 194 6.90 -17.36 -2.51
N ASP A 195 7.11 -17.80 -3.75
CA ASP A 195 6.19 -18.71 -4.45
C ASP A 195 6.20 -20.12 -3.89
N SER A 196 5.04 -20.57 -3.48
CA SER A 196 4.78 -21.95 -3.07
C SER A 196 3.28 -22.27 -3.20
N GLU A 197 2.91 -23.55 -3.20
CA GLU A 197 1.51 -23.99 -3.21
C GLU A 197 0.66 -23.43 -2.04
N LYS A 198 1.32 -23.00 -0.95
CA LYS A 198 0.70 -22.46 0.26
C LYS A 198 0.71 -20.93 0.30
N THR A 199 1.19 -20.29 -0.76
CA THR A 199 1.28 -18.82 -0.85
C THR A 199 0.05 -18.23 -1.53
N PHE A 200 -0.41 -17.12 -0.99
CA PHE A 200 -1.39 -16.25 -1.60
C PHE A 200 -0.79 -14.87 -1.83
N PHE A 201 -0.83 -14.41 -3.06
CA PHE A 201 -0.37 -13.10 -3.48
C PHE A 201 -1.54 -12.13 -3.68
N LEU A 202 -1.48 -10.96 -3.07
CA LEU A 202 -2.29 -9.82 -3.47
C LEU A 202 -1.46 -8.95 -4.41
N ILE A 203 -1.86 -8.90 -5.66
CA ILE A 203 -1.15 -8.21 -6.74
C ILE A 203 -1.92 -6.93 -7.09
N ASP A 204 -1.42 -5.80 -6.60
CA ASP A 204 -1.99 -4.47 -6.83
C ASP A 204 -0.96 -3.56 -7.49
N PRO A 205 -0.63 -3.79 -8.78
CA PRO A 205 0.42 -3.09 -9.48
C PRO A 205 -0.03 -1.69 -9.90
N PRO A 206 0.86 -0.83 -10.42
CA PRO A 206 0.47 0.36 -11.17
C PRO A 206 -0.55 0.02 -12.24
N TYR A 207 -1.61 0.82 -12.35
CA TYR A 207 -2.69 0.55 -13.31
C TYR A 207 -2.36 1.15 -14.68
N VAL A 208 -2.85 0.51 -15.73
CA VAL A 208 -2.74 1.00 -17.12
C VAL A 208 -3.27 2.43 -17.21
N GLY A 209 -2.50 3.31 -17.83
CA GLY A 209 -2.80 4.75 -17.94
C GLY A 209 -2.58 5.57 -16.67
N ARG A 210 -2.02 4.96 -15.61
CA ARG A 210 -1.67 5.61 -14.34
C ARG A 210 -0.23 5.35 -13.90
N GLU A 211 0.58 4.75 -14.76
CA GLU A 211 1.94 4.30 -14.43
C GLU A 211 2.83 5.45 -13.95
N ALA A 212 2.68 6.64 -14.54
CA ALA A 212 3.42 7.83 -14.14
C ALA A 212 3.20 8.28 -12.69
N MET A 213 2.14 7.78 -12.02
CA MET A 213 1.85 8.08 -10.62
C MET A 213 2.68 7.25 -9.65
N TYR A 214 3.44 6.25 -10.13
CA TYR A 214 4.20 5.31 -9.33
C TYR A 214 5.68 5.32 -9.73
N GLN A 215 6.52 4.82 -8.84
CA GLN A 215 7.93 4.56 -9.14
C GLN A 215 8.08 3.23 -9.91
N GLY A 216 9.22 3.05 -10.60
CA GLY A 216 9.58 1.79 -11.22
C GLY A 216 9.42 1.73 -12.74
N GLY A 217 8.98 2.84 -13.39
CA GLY A 217 9.00 2.93 -14.86
C GLY A 217 8.11 1.91 -15.57
N TRP A 218 6.90 1.71 -15.07
CA TRP A 218 5.94 0.76 -15.63
C TRP A 218 5.55 1.13 -17.07
N THR A 219 5.40 0.09 -17.89
CA THR A 219 5.03 0.18 -19.30
C THR A 219 4.09 -0.98 -19.65
N GLU A 220 3.47 -0.95 -20.82
CA GLU A 220 2.70 -2.07 -21.34
C GLU A 220 3.48 -3.39 -21.28
N GLN A 221 4.76 -3.37 -21.66
CA GLN A 221 5.62 -4.55 -21.60
C GLN A 221 5.74 -5.09 -20.15
N THR A 222 5.81 -4.22 -19.15
CA THR A 222 5.87 -4.62 -17.73
C THR A 222 4.59 -5.31 -17.29
N HIS A 223 3.43 -4.85 -17.75
CA HIS A 223 2.14 -5.52 -17.49
C HIS A 223 2.10 -6.93 -18.09
N ARG A 224 2.56 -7.09 -19.36
CA ARG A 224 2.66 -8.39 -20.01
C ARG A 224 3.64 -9.34 -19.31
N GLU A 225 4.75 -8.82 -18.82
CA GLU A 225 5.73 -9.59 -18.03
C GLU A 225 5.15 -10.06 -16.69
N LEU A 226 4.40 -9.20 -16.00
CA LEU A 226 3.69 -9.58 -14.78
C LEU A 226 2.68 -10.69 -15.08
N ALA A 227 1.84 -10.54 -16.10
CA ALA A 227 0.87 -11.55 -16.50
C ALA A 227 1.54 -12.90 -16.80
N SER A 228 2.65 -12.88 -17.55
CA SER A 228 3.43 -14.07 -17.89
C SER A 228 4.00 -14.74 -16.63
N LEU A 229 4.53 -13.97 -15.68
CA LEU A 229 5.04 -14.49 -14.41
C LEU A 229 3.92 -15.13 -13.60
N LEU A 230 2.77 -14.48 -13.48
CA LEU A 230 1.63 -14.99 -12.68
C LEU A 230 1.05 -16.30 -13.24
N ARG A 231 1.17 -16.56 -14.54
CA ARG A 231 0.79 -17.86 -15.14
C ARG A 231 1.70 -19.02 -14.71
N THR A 232 2.88 -18.75 -14.15
CA THR A 232 3.88 -19.76 -13.79
C THR A 232 3.99 -20.02 -12.29
N ILE A 233 3.34 -19.24 -11.44
CA ILE A 233 3.41 -19.39 -9.99
C ILE A 233 2.70 -20.68 -9.53
N LYS A 234 3.19 -21.26 -8.43
CA LYS A 234 2.59 -22.41 -7.73
C LYS A 234 1.48 -21.94 -6.79
N GLY A 235 1.63 -20.74 -6.24
CA GLY A 235 0.68 -20.13 -5.34
C GLY A 235 -0.59 -19.66 -6.04
N LYS A 236 -1.44 -18.96 -5.29
CA LYS A 236 -2.65 -18.33 -5.81
C LYS A 236 -2.47 -16.81 -5.77
N ALA A 237 -3.04 -16.11 -6.74
CA ALA A 237 -3.01 -14.66 -6.80
C ALA A 237 -4.41 -14.07 -6.94
N LEU A 238 -4.64 -12.93 -6.29
CA LEU A 238 -5.73 -12.02 -6.57
C LEU A 238 -5.12 -10.75 -7.15
N VAL A 239 -5.53 -10.39 -8.36
CA VAL A 239 -4.98 -9.24 -9.10
C VAL A 239 -6.04 -8.17 -9.18
N THR A 240 -5.66 -6.92 -8.92
CA THR A 240 -6.55 -5.77 -9.03
C THR A 240 -6.12 -4.88 -10.20
N TYR A 241 -7.09 -4.54 -11.06
CA TYR A 241 -6.94 -3.59 -12.17
C TYR A 241 -8.25 -2.86 -12.43
N TYR A 242 -8.19 -1.73 -13.13
CA TYR A 242 -9.36 -1.22 -13.84
C TYR A 242 -9.55 -2.01 -15.15
N PRO A 243 -10.80 -2.10 -15.65
CA PRO A 243 -11.06 -2.68 -16.97
C PRO A 243 -10.23 -1.95 -18.04
N ASP A 244 -9.46 -2.69 -18.80
CA ASP A 244 -8.61 -2.17 -19.88
C ASP A 244 -8.39 -3.29 -20.91
N PRO A 245 -8.39 -2.99 -22.22
CA PRO A 245 -8.17 -4.00 -23.28
C PRO A 245 -6.88 -4.81 -23.08
N LEU A 246 -5.81 -4.18 -22.60
CA LEU A 246 -4.55 -4.86 -22.31
C LEU A 246 -4.68 -5.92 -21.20
N ILE A 247 -5.59 -5.71 -20.25
CA ILE A 247 -5.80 -6.62 -19.11
C ILE A 247 -6.76 -7.75 -19.47
N ASP A 248 -7.62 -7.54 -20.44
CA ASP A 248 -8.59 -8.53 -20.92
C ASP A 248 -7.97 -9.58 -21.87
N GLU A 249 -6.72 -9.37 -22.39
CA GLU A 249 -5.94 -10.33 -23.19
C GLU A 249 -5.38 -11.50 -22.34
#